data_c0ca898b7aed5aa922db47c6d677b436
#
_entry.id   c0ca898b7aed5aa922db47c6d677b436
#
_cell.length_a   1.000
_cell.length_b   1.000
_cell.length_c   1.000
_cell.angle_alpha   90.00
_cell.angle_beta   90.00
_cell.angle_gamma   90.00
#
_symmetry.space_group_name_H-M   'P 1'
#
loop_
_entity.id
_entity.type
_entity.pdbx_description
1 polymer ?
#
loop_
_entity_poly.entity_id
_entity_poly.type
_entity_poly.pdbx_seq_one_letter_code
_entity_poly.pdbx_strand_id
1 'polypeptide(L)'
;MTAPASRLDPEPLPRRDFLGLAALGAMASTMLFALGGLLRLPKAAVLASPARKFKVALPESLAAGQPFVPPGRSVALFRDDQGGVYAISTICTHLGCIVKPGPDGFECPCHGSRFAPDGEVIKGPAPTPLPWRQVVLSGGLCAVDEDSSVPPGSKVMA
;
A
#
# COMPACT_ATOMS: atom_id res chain seq x y z
N MET A 1 -43.87 -67.34 -25.56
CA MET A 1 -44.79 -66.18 -25.44
C MET A 1 -44.08 -65.11 -24.61
N THR A 2 -43.43 -64.12 -25.25
CA THR A 2 -42.81 -62.99 -24.60
C THR A 2 -43.86 -61.94 -24.34
N ALA A 3 -44.04 -61.53 -23.09
CA ALA A 3 -44.97 -60.49 -22.71
C ALA A 3 -44.59 -59.16 -23.42
N PRO A 4 -45.55 -58.38 -23.90
CA PRO A 4 -45.26 -57.08 -24.51
C PRO A 4 -44.66 -56.17 -23.45
N ALA A 5 -43.52 -55.52 -23.79
CA ALA A 5 -42.87 -54.53 -22.92
C ALA A 5 -43.89 -53.42 -22.59
N SER A 6 -44.02 -53.14 -21.30
CA SER A 6 -44.85 -52.04 -20.80
C SER A 6 -44.33 -50.70 -21.31
N ARG A 7 -45.24 -49.77 -21.72
CA ARG A 7 -44.86 -48.41 -22.15
C ARG A 7 -44.20 -47.59 -21.05
N LEU A 8 -44.07 -48.14 -19.84
CA LEU A 8 -43.47 -47.51 -18.68
C LEU A 8 -42.05 -48.02 -18.37
N ASP A 9 -41.59 -49.04 -19.13
CA ASP A 9 -40.21 -49.52 -18.93
C ASP A 9 -39.23 -48.51 -19.55
N PRO A 10 -38.35 -47.91 -18.78
CA PRO A 10 -37.40 -46.96 -19.31
C PRO A 10 -36.44 -47.67 -20.28
N GLU A 11 -36.42 -47.17 -21.52
CA GLU A 11 -35.50 -47.66 -22.53
C GLU A 11 -34.05 -47.50 -22.07
N PRO A 12 -33.19 -48.52 -22.12
CA PRO A 12 -31.82 -48.39 -21.64
C PRO A 12 -31.06 -47.36 -22.50
N LEU A 13 -30.52 -46.36 -21.83
CA LEU A 13 -29.72 -45.31 -22.47
C LEU A 13 -28.50 -45.92 -23.13
N PRO A 14 -28.20 -45.66 -24.40
CA PRO A 14 -26.95 -46.09 -25.02
C PRO A 14 -25.74 -45.54 -24.28
N ARG A 15 -24.67 -46.31 -24.13
CA ARG A 15 -23.47 -45.94 -23.40
C ARG A 15 -22.91 -44.57 -23.80
N ARG A 16 -23.03 -44.24 -25.10
CA ARG A 16 -22.59 -42.96 -25.65
C ARG A 16 -23.37 -41.78 -25.07
N ASP A 17 -24.67 -41.90 -24.93
CA ASP A 17 -25.54 -40.82 -24.43
C ASP A 17 -25.41 -40.69 -22.92
N PHE A 18 -25.18 -41.81 -22.20
CA PHE A 18 -24.86 -41.78 -20.79
C PHE A 18 -23.55 -41.05 -20.51
N LEU A 19 -22.48 -41.33 -21.28
CA LEU A 19 -21.19 -40.62 -21.14
C LEU A 19 -21.31 -39.13 -21.48
N GLY A 20 -22.10 -38.80 -22.48
CA GLY A 20 -22.38 -37.39 -22.84
C GLY A 20 -23.11 -36.62 -21.73
N LEU A 21 -24.17 -37.23 -21.16
CA LEU A 21 -24.91 -36.66 -20.04
C LEU A 21 -24.04 -36.54 -18.77
N ALA A 22 -23.22 -37.56 -18.49
CA ALA A 22 -22.29 -37.55 -17.36
C ALA A 22 -21.25 -36.42 -17.50
N ALA A 23 -20.69 -36.24 -18.71
CA ALA A 23 -19.73 -35.15 -18.99
C ALA A 23 -20.37 -33.77 -18.85
N LEU A 24 -21.59 -33.57 -19.35
CA LEU A 24 -22.34 -32.33 -19.19
C LEU A 24 -22.65 -32.03 -17.72
N GLY A 25 -23.07 -33.06 -16.96
CA GLY A 25 -23.31 -32.94 -15.52
C GLY A 25 -22.06 -32.56 -14.72
N ALA A 26 -20.93 -33.19 -15.05
CA ALA A 26 -19.65 -32.86 -14.45
C ALA A 26 -19.21 -31.42 -14.77
N MET A 27 -19.38 -30.99 -16.01
CA MET A 27 -19.05 -29.64 -16.44
C MET A 27 -19.95 -28.57 -15.77
N ALA A 28 -21.24 -28.83 -15.69
CA ALA A 28 -22.20 -27.96 -15.03
C ALA A 28 -21.91 -27.83 -13.52
N SER A 29 -21.61 -28.95 -12.86
CA SER A 29 -21.28 -28.95 -11.42
C SER A 29 -19.98 -28.19 -11.13
N THR A 30 -18.93 -28.41 -11.93
CA THR A 30 -17.66 -27.66 -11.79
C THR A 30 -17.86 -26.16 -11.98
N MET A 31 -18.67 -25.77 -12.95
CA MET A 31 -18.96 -24.36 -13.20
C MET A 31 -19.78 -23.71 -12.07
N LEU A 32 -20.74 -24.45 -11.49
CA LEU A 32 -21.49 -24.02 -10.31
C LEU A 32 -20.59 -23.85 -9.08
N PHE A 33 -19.68 -24.80 -8.84
CA PHE A 33 -18.71 -24.70 -7.73
C PHE A 33 -17.74 -23.55 -7.93
N ALA A 34 -17.24 -23.34 -9.15
CA ALA A 34 -16.36 -22.22 -9.47
C ALA A 34 -17.08 -20.87 -9.27
N LEU A 35 -18.32 -20.77 -9.75
CA LEU A 35 -19.13 -19.54 -9.58
C LEU A 35 -19.44 -19.28 -8.10
N GLY A 36 -19.82 -20.32 -7.35
CA GLY A 36 -20.07 -20.23 -5.91
C GLY A 36 -18.80 -19.83 -5.12
N GLY A 37 -17.64 -20.35 -5.53
CA GLY A 37 -16.34 -19.94 -4.98
C GLY A 37 -16.02 -18.47 -5.28
N LEU A 38 -16.26 -18.04 -6.50
CA LEU A 38 -16.06 -16.65 -6.91
C LEU A 38 -16.93 -15.67 -6.10
N LEU A 39 -18.19 -16.05 -5.85
CA LEU A 39 -19.12 -15.25 -5.04
C LEU A 39 -18.74 -15.22 -3.54
N ARG A 40 -17.97 -16.20 -3.09
CA ARG A 40 -17.44 -16.27 -1.73
C ARG A 40 -16.02 -15.73 -1.57
N LEU A 41 -15.41 -15.24 -2.65
CA LEU A 41 -14.17 -14.48 -2.51
C LEU A 41 -14.43 -13.37 -1.49
N PRO A 42 -13.67 -13.32 -0.37
CA PRO A 42 -13.82 -12.25 0.59
C PRO A 42 -13.67 -10.96 -0.21
N LYS A 43 -14.70 -10.11 -0.17
CA LYS A 43 -14.53 -8.71 -0.56
C LYS A 43 -13.25 -8.29 0.12
N ALA A 44 -12.24 -7.91 -0.66
CA ALA A 44 -10.95 -7.55 -0.13
C ALA A 44 -11.24 -6.69 1.09
N ALA A 45 -10.93 -7.21 2.28
CA ALA A 45 -11.02 -6.40 3.48
C ALA A 45 -10.06 -5.27 3.16
N VAL A 46 -10.60 -4.13 2.76
CA VAL A 46 -9.85 -2.88 2.69
C VAL A 46 -9.47 -2.67 4.14
N LEU A 47 -8.32 -3.21 4.50
CA LEU A 47 -7.66 -2.86 5.75
C LEU A 47 -7.63 -1.36 5.70
N ALA A 48 -8.32 -0.72 6.65
CA ALA A 48 -8.33 0.72 6.74
C ALA A 48 -6.87 1.16 6.79
N SER A 49 -6.34 1.58 5.64
CA SER A 49 -5.01 2.16 5.60
C SER A 49 -5.02 3.32 6.58
N PRO A 50 -4.06 3.42 7.48
CA PRO A 50 -4.01 4.53 8.41
C PRO A 50 -4.10 5.82 7.59
N ALA A 51 -4.93 6.75 8.05
CA ALA A 51 -5.13 8.01 7.34
C ALA A 51 -3.76 8.63 7.04
N ARG A 52 -3.49 8.92 5.77
CA ARG A 52 -2.24 9.51 5.31
C ARG A 52 -2.06 10.95 5.81
N LYS A 53 -3.16 11.58 6.23
CA LYS A 53 -3.16 12.86 6.92
C LYS A 53 -3.23 12.61 8.42
N PHE A 54 -2.28 13.16 9.15
CA PHE A 54 -2.22 13.01 10.60
C PHE A 54 -1.76 14.31 11.26
N LYS A 55 -2.03 14.43 12.54
CA LYS A 55 -1.58 15.56 13.37
C LYS A 55 -0.62 15.03 14.43
N VAL A 56 0.45 15.75 14.65
CA VAL A 56 1.46 15.43 15.65
C VAL A 56 1.96 16.70 16.34
N ALA A 57 2.18 16.64 17.64
CA ALA A 57 2.90 17.68 18.34
C ALA A 57 4.40 17.52 18.08
N LEU A 58 5.07 18.59 17.66
CA LEU A 58 6.52 18.60 17.57
C LEU A 58 7.11 18.67 18.98
N PRO A 59 8.11 17.86 19.31
CA PRO A 59 8.82 17.99 20.57
C PRO A 59 9.41 19.40 20.72
N GLU A 60 9.21 20.02 21.87
CA GLU A 60 9.83 21.34 22.16
C GLU A 60 11.36 21.27 22.14
N SER A 61 11.90 20.09 22.49
CA SER A 61 13.34 19.80 22.47
C SER A 61 13.90 19.50 21.08
N LEU A 62 13.08 19.58 20.01
CA LEU A 62 13.55 19.32 18.65
C LEU A 62 14.54 20.42 18.23
N ALA A 63 15.83 20.07 18.25
CA ALA A 63 16.88 20.96 17.79
C ALA A 63 16.80 21.17 16.26
N ALA A 64 17.28 22.33 15.80
CA ALA A 64 17.34 22.64 14.38
C ALA A 64 18.17 21.59 13.63
N GLY A 65 17.65 21.16 12.48
CA GLY A 65 18.27 20.12 11.65
C GLY A 65 18.15 18.68 12.17
N GLN A 66 17.63 18.47 13.38
CA GLN A 66 17.39 17.12 13.89
C GLN A 66 16.12 16.52 13.33
N PRO A 67 16.14 15.25 12.86
CA PRO A 67 14.96 14.56 12.38
C PRO A 67 14.06 14.09 13.53
N PHE A 68 12.76 14.34 13.43
CA PHE A 68 11.74 13.71 14.24
C PHE A 68 10.86 12.84 13.38
N VAL A 69 10.90 11.52 13.58
CA VAL A 69 10.06 10.56 12.87
C VAL A 69 8.92 10.13 13.80
N PRO A 70 7.67 10.52 13.53
CA PRO A 70 6.54 10.09 14.33
C PRO A 70 6.35 8.56 14.25
N PRO A 71 6.02 7.87 15.36
CA PRO A 71 5.85 6.43 15.37
C PRO A 71 4.84 5.94 14.33
N GLY A 72 5.22 4.93 13.55
CA GLY A 72 4.36 4.34 12.51
C GLY A 72 4.14 5.21 11.28
N ARG A 73 4.94 6.27 11.08
CA ARG A 73 4.88 7.16 9.92
C ARG A 73 6.14 7.06 9.06
N SER A 74 5.97 7.37 7.77
CA SER A 74 7.05 7.32 6.79
C SER A 74 7.49 8.72 6.38
N VAL A 75 7.63 9.61 7.36
CA VAL A 75 8.03 10.99 7.17
C VAL A 75 8.92 11.45 8.32
N ALA A 76 9.95 12.21 8.01
CA ALA A 76 10.79 12.91 8.97
C ALA A 76 10.41 14.39 8.98
N LEU A 77 10.14 14.92 10.16
CA LEU A 77 9.86 16.33 10.41
C LEU A 77 11.12 17.00 10.93
N PHE A 78 11.35 18.20 10.47
CA PHE A 78 12.50 19.02 10.83
C PHE A 78 12.06 20.40 11.24
N ARG A 79 12.88 21.04 12.08
CA ARG A 79 12.81 22.48 12.36
C ARG A 79 14.10 23.12 11.88
N ASP A 80 14.04 24.27 11.25
CA ASP A 80 15.22 25.05 10.89
C ASP A 80 15.57 26.05 12.00
N ASP A 81 16.70 26.75 11.84
CA ASP A 81 17.19 27.76 12.78
C ASP A 81 16.26 29.00 12.86
N GLN A 82 15.38 29.18 11.91
CA GLN A 82 14.42 30.30 11.83
C GLN A 82 13.04 29.92 12.39
N GLY A 83 12.88 28.68 12.89
CA GLY A 83 11.61 28.15 13.37
C GLY A 83 10.71 27.58 12.27
N GLY A 84 11.16 27.56 11.02
CA GLY A 84 10.42 26.95 9.92
C GLY A 84 10.33 25.43 10.06
N VAL A 85 9.14 24.86 9.89
CA VAL A 85 8.89 23.43 9.96
C VAL A 85 8.66 22.87 8.56
N TYR A 86 9.30 21.73 8.28
CA TYR A 86 9.15 21.01 7.01
C TYR A 86 9.20 19.51 7.22
N ALA A 87 8.76 18.77 6.20
CA ALA A 87 8.69 17.32 6.26
C ALA A 87 9.26 16.70 4.98
N ILE A 88 10.05 15.64 5.13
CA ILE A 88 10.63 14.87 4.03
C ILE A 88 10.21 13.41 4.19
N SER A 89 9.79 12.77 3.09
CA SER A 89 9.44 11.36 3.07
C SER A 89 10.64 10.48 3.43
N THR A 90 10.43 9.48 4.26
CA THR A 90 11.45 8.46 4.56
C THR A 90 11.33 7.23 3.66
N ILE A 91 10.54 7.31 2.59
CA ILE A 91 10.39 6.22 1.62
C ILE A 91 11.43 6.40 0.51
N CYS A 92 12.36 5.46 0.40
CA CYS A 92 13.39 5.44 -0.62
C CYS A 92 12.80 5.37 -2.03
N THR A 93 13.23 6.25 -2.90
CA THR A 93 12.73 6.34 -4.28
C THR A 93 13.22 5.22 -5.20
N HIS A 94 14.12 4.33 -4.71
CA HIS A 94 14.54 3.14 -5.46
C HIS A 94 13.45 2.07 -5.47
N LEU A 95 13.13 1.47 -4.31
CA LEU A 95 12.16 0.37 -4.18
C LEU A 95 11.31 0.47 -2.90
N GLY A 96 11.11 1.68 -2.35
CA GLY A 96 10.19 1.89 -1.24
C GLY A 96 10.69 1.49 0.14
N CYS A 97 11.97 1.16 0.32
CA CYS A 97 12.54 0.90 1.65
C CYS A 97 12.48 2.16 2.53
N ILE A 98 12.38 1.98 3.84
CA ILE A 98 12.45 3.10 4.77
C ILE A 98 13.91 3.52 4.95
N VAL A 99 14.21 4.77 4.61
CA VAL A 99 15.52 5.37 4.86
C VAL A 99 15.64 5.79 6.32
N LYS A 100 16.86 5.75 6.84
CA LYS A 100 17.19 6.23 8.18
C LYS A 100 17.63 7.68 8.10
N PRO A 101 16.89 8.63 8.69
CA PRO A 101 17.31 10.01 8.77
C PRO A 101 18.41 10.18 9.84
N GLY A 102 19.35 11.08 9.58
CA GLY A 102 20.42 11.44 10.47
C GLY A 102 20.81 12.92 10.29
N PRO A 103 21.80 13.42 11.03
CA PRO A 103 22.23 14.81 10.93
C PRO A 103 22.83 15.15 9.55
N ASP A 104 23.46 14.17 8.91
CA ASP A 104 24.13 14.31 7.61
C ASP A 104 23.22 13.97 6.41
N GLY A 105 21.91 13.73 6.63
CA GLY A 105 20.96 13.36 5.60
C GLY A 105 20.30 12.01 5.85
N PHE A 106 20.05 11.25 4.77
CA PHE A 106 19.34 9.99 4.87
C PHE A 106 20.13 8.84 4.24
N GLU A 107 20.04 7.67 4.84
CA GLU A 107 20.66 6.45 4.33
C GLU A 107 19.65 5.32 4.17
N CYS A 108 19.66 4.69 3.00
CA CYS A 108 18.82 3.53 2.72
C CYS A 108 19.57 2.24 3.06
N PRO A 109 19.10 1.45 4.05
CA PRO A 109 19.81 0.23 4.47
C PRO A 109 19.69 -0.91 3.44
N CYS A 110 18.74 -0.83 2.50
CA CYS A 110 18.49 -1.92 1.55
C CYS A 110 19.57 -2.02 0.48
N HIS A 111 19.88 -0.90 -0.19
CA HIS A 111 20.81 -0.89 -1.33
C HIS A 111 21.81 0.28 -1.26
N GLY A 112 21.95 0.92 -0.11
CA GLY A 112 23.00 1.92 0.15
C GLY A 112 22.81 3.26 -0.57
N SER A 113 21.57 3.60 -1.00
CA SER A 113 21.28 4.96 -1.47
C SER A 113 21.48 5.96 -0.34
N ARG A 114 22.09 7.11 -0.64
CA ARG A 114 22.30 8.20 0.30
C ARG A 114 21.71 9.48 -0.25
N PHE A 115 21.10 10.24 0.66
CA PHE A 115 20.45 11.50 0.33
C PHE A 115 20.96 12.60 1.27
N ALA A 116 21.06 13.80 0.75
CA ALA A 116 21.41 14.99 1.52
C ALA A 116 20.31 15.36 2.55
N PRO A 117 20.56 16.28 3.47
CA PRO A 117 19.57 16.70 4.46
C PRO A 117 18.29 17.31 3.85
N ASP A 118 18.37 17.83 2.64
CA ASP A 118 17.23 18.35 1.85
C ASP A 118 16.52 17.27 1.01
N GLY A 119 17.01 16.02 1.03
CA GLY A 119 16.48 14.88 0.28
C GLY A 119 17.08 14.68 -1.09
N GLU A 120 18.03 15.50 -1.55
CA GLU A 120 18.72 15.32 -2.82
C GLU A 120 19.57 14.03 -2.83
N VAL A 121 19.66 13.37 -4.00
CA VAL A 121 20.41 12.12 -4.15
C VAL A 121 21.91 12.42 -4.15
N ILE A 122 22.63 11.92 -3.15
CA ILE A 122 24.12 11.96 -3.11
C ILE A 122 24.69 10.70 -3.79
N LYS A 123 24.06 9.54 -3.54
CA LYS A 123 24.50 8.25 -4.03
C LYS A 123 23.34 7.34 -4.36
N GLY A 124 23.30 6.82 -5.61
CA GLY A 124 22.31 5.85 -6.06
C GLY A 124 22.42 4.48 -5.37
N PRO A 125 21.46 3.55 -5.66
CA PRO A 125 20.66 3.45 -6.89
C PRO A 125 19.33 4.23 -6.94
N ALA A 126 18.97 5.03 -5.94
CA ALA A 126 17.76 5.86 -5.98
C ALA A 126 17.79 6.82 -7.19
N PRO A 127 16.73 6.86 -8.02
CA PRO A 127 16.71 7.65 -9.25
C PRO A 127 16.32 9.13 -9.05
N THR A 128 15.63 9.46 -7.96
CA THR A 128 15.08 10.80 -7.69
C THR A 128 15.23 11.18 -6.22
N PRO A 129 15.19 12.49 -5.91
CA PRO A 129 15.19 12.96 -4.53
C PRO A 129 14.04 12.41 -3.69
N LEU A 130 14.19 12.47 -2.37
CA LEU A 130 13.10 12.20 -1.43
C LEU A 130 12.07 13.33 -1.52
N PRO A 131 10.79 13.01 -1.71
CA PRO A 131 9.76 14.05 -1.86
C PRO A 131 9.52 14.78 -0.52
N TRP A 132 9.39 16.09 -0.61
CA TRP A 132 8.92 16.92 0.47
C TRP A 132 7.41 16.77 0.63
N ARG A 133 6.92 16.77 1.86
CA ARG A 133 5.51 16.54 2.20
C ARG A 133 4.87 17.82 2.73
N GLN A 134 3.58 17.97 2.41
CA GLN A 134 2.82 19.13 2.86
C GLN A 134 2.69 19.13 4.39
N VAL A 135 3.01 20.28 4.98
CA VAL A 135 2.90 20.57 6.41
C VAL A 135 1.99 21.76 6.59
N VAL A 136 1.12 21.72 7.59
CA VAL A 136 0.30 22.84 8.03
C VAL A 136 0.34 22.93 9.55
N LEU A 137 0.62 24.10 10.09
CA LEU A 137 0.59 24.32 11.52
C LEU A 137 -0.77 24.86 11.93
N SER A 138 -1.40 24.23 12.94
CA SER A 138 -2.69 24.63 13.46
C SER A 138 -2.81 24.33 14.95
N GLY A 139 -2.97 25.36 15.77
CA GLY A 139 -3.18 25.22 17.21
C GLY A 139 -2.04 24.50 17.94
N GLY A 140 -0.79 24.75 17.57
CA GLY A 140 0.39 24.10 18.16
C GLY A 140 0.63 22.65 17.69
N LEU A 141 -0.18 22.16 16.75
CA LEU A 141 -0.02 20.84 16.12
C LEU A 141 0.48 20.99 14.68
N CYS A 142 1.32 20.07 14.27
CA CYS A 142 1.78 19.91 12.90
C CYS A 142 0.88 18.89 12.20
N ALA A 143 0.10 19.32 11.23
CA ALA A 143 -0.68 18.46 10.36
C ALA A 143 0.16 18.14 9.12
N VAL A 144 0.39 16.86 8.85
CA VAL A 144 1.19 16.36 7.74
C VAL A 144 0.31 15.56 6.79
N ASP A 145 0.48 15.79 5.50
CA ASP A 145 -0.13 14.99 4.44
C ASP A 145 0.95 14.18 3.72
N GLU A 146 1.02 12.87 3.98
CA GLU A 146 2.01 11.98 3.36
C GLU A 146 1.79 11.75 1.86
N ASP A 147 0.60 12.03 1.32
CA ASP A 147 0.29 11.88 -0.10
C ASP A 147 0.55 13.16 -0.91
N SER A 148 0.54 14.30 -0.26
CA SER A 148 0.75 15.58 -0.93
C SER A 148 2.23 15.96 -0.96
N SER A 149 2.82 16.02 -2.16
CA SER A 149 4.18 16.49 -2.36
C SER A 149 4.20 17.99 -2.61
N VAL A 150 5.19 18.66 -2.05
CA VAL A 150 5.44 20.08 -2.22
C VAL A 150 6.87 20.30 -2.78
N PRO A 151 7.15 21.44 -3.41
CA PRO A 151 8.49 21.76 -3.87
C PRO A 151 9.53 21.74 -2.73
N PRO A 152 10.78 21.33 -3.01
CA PRO A 152 11.87 21.46 -2.05
C PRO A 152 11.99 22.90 -1.52
N GLY A 153 12.28 23.03 -0.21
CA GLY A 153 12.34 24.33 0.43
C GLY A 153 11.01 24.88 0.95
N SER A 154 9.89 24.17 0.73
CA SER A 154 8.58 24.55 1.29
C SER A 154 8.57 24.37 2.80
N LYS A 155 8.50 25.47 3.54
CA LYS A 155 8.51 25.49 5.01
C LYS A 155 7.31 26.30 5.52
N VAL A 156 6.83 25.94 6.70
CA VAL A 156 5.74 26.66 7.39
C VAL A 156 6.31 27.25 8.67
N MET A 157 6.14 28.55 8.86
CA MET A 157 6.62 29.23 10.06
C MET A 157 5.75 28.85 11.28
N ALA A 158 6.41 28.54 12.39
CA ALA A 158 5.77 28.16 13.66
C ALA A 158 5.31 29.37 14.45
#